data_34f3bf0c999a5acbf98406528dce66f6
#
_entry.id   34f3bf0c999a5acbf98406528dce66f6
#
_cell.length_a   1.000
_cell.length_b   1.000
_cell.length_c   1.000
_cell.angle_alpha   90.00
_cell.angle_beta   90.00
_cell.angle_gamma   90.00
#
_symmetry.space_group_name_H-M   'P 1'
#
loop_
_entity.id
_entity.type
_entity.pdbx_description
1 polymer ?
#
loop_
_entity_poly.entity_id
_entity_poly.type
_entity_poly.pdbx_seq_one_letter_code
_entity_poly.pdbx_strand_id
1 'polypeptide(L)'
;MPQIALTASAEKVKAGEDVTLTLSLTGTLKDISSFEYYIHYDPTVVTLKSSEIGASGTLTKVGTPPAANYTKTDNDNALTVSAVNFEGDGKFTMAEGTIVTLTFTAKEDAAVGTSAGFALTKMAVCDSTFVNDAVAVKTADSPVVTIGSNVLLGDVNGDGAIDNLDANMVYRYDNGVITLTDDQLAAADVNGDGSVNNLDANEIYRFYNGVITAFSVS
;
A
#
# COMPACT_ATOMS: atom_id res chain seq x y z
N MET A 1 -27.42 4.26 -4.22
CA MET A 1 -27.06 2.84 -4.05
C MET A 1 -25.85 2.82 -3.13
N PRO A 2 -25.86 2.02 -2.06
CA PRO A 2 -24.69 1.90 -1.19
C PRO A 2 -23.45 1.47 -1.95
N GLN A 3 -22.28 1.93 -1.49
CA GLN A 3 -21.01 1.63 -2.12
C GLN A 3 -19.98 1.20 -1.08
N ILE A 4 -19.27 0.12 -1.38
CA ILE A 4 -18.10 -0.35 -0.63
C ILE A 4 -16.86 0.09 -1.38
N ALA A 5 -15.91 0.68 -0.66
CA ALA A 5 -14.64 1.12 -1.19
C ALA A 5 -13.49 0.68 -0.30
N LEU A 6 -12.39 0.26 -0.92
CA LEU A 6 -11.09 0.04 -0.28
C LEU A 6 -10.18 1.19 -0.71
N THR A 7 -9.63 1.91 0.25
CA THR A 7 -8.71 3.03 0.01
C THR A 7 -7.41 2.81 0.75
N ALA A 8 -6.32 3.33 0.21
CA ALA A 8 -5.00 3.30 0.85
C ALA A 8 -4.61 4.70 1.35
N SER A 9 -3.85 4.76 2.44
CA SER A 9 -3.33 6.00 3.01
C SER A 9 -2.27 6.66 2.13
N ALA A 10 -1.64 5.90 1.23
CA ALA A 10 -0.62 6.36 0.30
C ALA A 10 -0.61 5.49 -0.96
N GLU A 11 -0.22 6.08 -2.09
CA GLU A 11 0.02 5.37 -3.36
C GLU A 11 1.43 4.77 -3.44
N LYS A 12 2.33 5.25 -2.59
CA LYS A 12 3.71 4.75 -2.46
C LYS A 12 4.09 4.63 -0.99
N VAL A 13 4.82 3.58 -0.66
CA VAL A 13 5.44 3.36 0.65
C VAL A 13 6.84 2.81 0.44
N LYS A 14 7.74 3.10 1.36
CA LYS A 14 9.10 2.57 1.33
C LYS A 14 9.13 1.17 1.96
N ALA A 15 10.19 0.40 1.65
CA ALA A 15 10.45 -0.85 2.35
C ALA A 15 10.52 -0.59 3.87
N GLY A 16 9.88 -1.45 4.66
CA GLY A 16 9.76 -1.30 6.11
C GLY A 16 8.66 -0.35 6.61
N GLU A 17 8.10 0.51 5.76
CA GLU A 17 7.04 1.44 6.14
C GLU A 17 5.65 0.80 6.15
N ASP A 18 4.77 1.42 6.92
CA ASP A 18 3.37 1.01 7.03
C ASP A 18 2.48 1.71 6.01
N VAL A 19 1.54 0.97 5.45
CA VAL A 19 0.40 1.50 4.69
C VAL A 19 -0.91 1.06 5.35
N THR A 20 -1.82 2.00 5.48
CA THR A 20 -3.15 1.72 6.04
C THR A 20 -4.18 1.62 4.94
N LEU A 21 -4.92 0.51 4.92
CA LEU A 21 -6.09 0.31 4.06
C LEU A 21 -7.36 0.51 4.89
N THR A 22 -8.30 1.25 4.34
CA THR A 22 -9.61 1.48 4.94
C THR A 22 -10.70 0.92 4.03
N LEU A 23 -11.44 -0.09 4.52
CA LEU A 23 -12.67 -0.54 3.90
C LEU A 23 -13.81 0.27 4.49
N SER A 24 -14.57 0.94 3.64
CA SER A 24 -15.66 1.84 4.04
C SER A 24 -16.95 1.56 3.29
N LEU A 25 -18.07 1.90 3.93
CA LEU A 25 -19.40 1.90 3.36
C LEU A 25 -19.89 3.34 3.23
N THR A 26 -20.29 3.73 2.02
CA THR A 26 -21.05 4.95 1.77
C THR A 26 -22.52 4.59 1.61
N GLY A 27 -23.42 5.31 2.31
CA GLY A 27 -24.82 4.95 2.45
C GLY A 27 -25.03 3.86 3.51
N THR A 28 -26.23 3.33 3.59
CA THR A 28 -26.61 2.36 4.63
C THR A 28 -27.11 1.07 3.98
N LEU A 29 -26.65 -0.08 4.49
CA LEU A 29 -27.19 -1.40 4.18
C LEU A 29 -28.19 -1.79 5.26
N LYS A 30 -29.46 -1.95 4.89
CA LYS A 30 -30.55 -2.28 5.80
C LYS A 30 -31.05 -3.69 5.57
N ASP A 31 -31.53 -4.31 6.64
CA ASP A 31 -32.20 -5.62 6.59
C ASP A 31 -31.36 -6.72 5.95
N ILE A 32 -30.01 -6.64 6.09
CA ILE A 32 -29.08 -7.66 5.60
C ILE A 32 -28.87 -8.73 6.68
N SER A 33 -28.66 -9.98 6.25
CA SER A 33 -28.34 -11.11 7.13
C SER A 33 -26.87 -11.46 7.10
N SER A 34 -26.19 -11.18 6.00
CA SER A 34 -24.74 -11.37 5.89
C SER A 34 -24.09 -10.35 4.96
N PHE A 35 -22.84 -10.09 5.27
CA PHE A 35 -21.92 -9.25 4.52
C PHE A 35 -20.58 -9.96 4.49
N GLU A 36 -20.02 -10.17 3.30
CA GLU A 36 -18.72 -10.82 3.16
C GLU A 36 -17.97 -10.27 1.95
N TYR A 37 -16.72 -9.83 2.20
CA TYR A 37 -15.75 -9.40 1.22
C TYR A 37 -14.40 -10.04 1.48
N TYR A 38 -13.65 -10.29 0.41
CA TYR A 38 -12.25 -10.68 0.48
C TYR A 38 -11.36 -9.52 0.06
N ILE A 39 -10.31 -9.30 0.83
CA ILE A 39 -9.24 -8.36 0.52
C ILE A 39 -8.00 -9.19 0.18
N HIS A 40 -7.65 -9.22 -1.09
CA HIS A 40 -6.48 -9.92 -1.61
C HIS A 40 -5.25 -9.03 -1.48
N TYR A 41 -4.09 -9.62 -1.26
CA TYR A 41 -2.81 -8.93 -1.22
C TYR A 41 -1.66 -9.89 -1.54
N ASP A 42 -0.52 -9.36 -1.99
CA ASP A 42 0.70 -10.15 -2.22
C ASP A 42 1.51 -10.26 -0.92
N PRO A 43 1.60 -11.46 -0.30
CA PRO A 43 2.33 -11.67 0.94
C PRO A 43 3.87 -11.67 0.74
N THR A 44 4.36 -11.62 -0.49
CA THR A 44 5.79 -11.45 -0.78
C THR A 44 6.23 -9.99 -0.71
N VAL A 45 5.28 -9.06 -0.85
CA VAL A 45 5.53 -7.60 -0.87
C VAL A 45 5.15 -6.95 0.45
N VAL A 46 4.01 -7.34 1.04
CA VAL A 46 3.49 -6.75 2.29
C VAL A 46 3.10 -7.81 3.31
N THR A 47 3.13 -7.43 4.58
CA THR A 47 2.70 -8.27 5.71
C THR A 47 1.63 -7.54 6.50
N LEU A 48 0.50 -8.21 6.80
CA LEU A 48 -0.51 -7.65 7.69
C LEU A 48 0.05 -7.48 9.10
N LYS A 49 0.04 -6.23 9.60
CA LYS A 49 0.50 -5.86 10.94
C LYS A 49 -0.64 -5.82 11.96
N SER A 50 -1.76 -5.22 11.60
CA SER A 50 -2.93 -5.09 12.49
C SER A 50 -4.23 -4.91 11.72
N SER A 51 -5.35 -5.17 12.42
CA SER A 51 -6.69 -4.89 11.92
C SER A 51 -7.55 -4.30 13.03
N GLU A 52 -8.31 -3.26 12.71
CA GLU A 52 -9.25 -2.61 13.64
C GLU A 52 -10.64 -2.56 13.01
N ILE A 53 -11.65 -3.06 13.73
CA ILE A 53 -13.04 -3.04 13.29
C ILE A 53 -13.60 -1.62 13.50
N GLY A 54 -14.17 -1.06 12.44
CA GLY A 54 -14.76 0.28 12.46
C GLY A 54 -16.20 0.30 13.02
N ALA A 55 -16.74 1.50 13.13
CA ALA A 55 -18.04 1.76 13.76
C ALA A 55 -19.26 1.43 12.88
N SER A 56 -19.08 1.16 11.58
CA SER A 56 -20.19 0.88 10.64
C SER A 56 -20.76 -0.54 10.76
N GLY A 57 -19.99 -1.48 11.30
CA GLY A 57 -20.33 -2.89 11.35
C GLY A 57 -20.76 -3.37 12.72
N THR A 58 -21.82 -4.20 12.78
CA THR A 58 -22.33 -4.75 14.03
C THR A 58 -21.60 -6.03 14.45
N LEU A 59 -21.19 -6.88 13.51
CA LEU A 59 -20.54 -8.19 13.78
C LEU A 59 -19.45 -8.45 12.74
N THR A 60 -18.49 -7.54 12.64
CA THR A 60 -17.44 -7.67 11.62
C THR A 60 -16.30 -8.52 12.12
N LYS A 61 -15.90 -9.50 11.32
CA LYS A 61 -14.76 -10.37 11.59
C LYS A 61 -13.74 -10.24 10.48
N VAL A 62 -12.47 -10.15 10.86
CA VAL A 62 -11.33 -10.29 9.94
C VAL A 62 -10.70 -11.66 10.15
N GLY A 63 -10.44 -12.39 9.09
CA GLY A 63 -9.86 -13.72 9.19
C GLY A 63 -9.43 -14.28 7.82
N THR A 64 -9.01 -15.53 7.80
CA THR A 64 -8.66 -16.23 6.58
C THR A 64 -9.92 -16.81 5.91
N PRO A 65 -10.11 -16.67 4.58
CA PRO A 65 -11.26 -17.23 3.87
C PRO A 65 -11.30 -18.76 3.99
N PRO A 66 -12.50 -19.36 3.99
CA PRO A 66 -12.64 -20.80 3.84
C PRO A 66 -12.05 -21.26 2.50
N ALA A 67 -11.29 -22.35 2.51
CA ALA A 67 -10.64 -22.89 1.31
C ALA A 67 -11.59 -23.22 0.15
N ALA A 68 -12.85 -23.52 0.44
CA ALA A 68 -13.87 -23.83 -0.57
C ALA A 68 -14.33 -22.62 -1.39
N ASN A 69 -14.19 -21.41 -0.86
CA ASN A 69 -14.71 -20.17 -1.46
C ASN A 69 -13.60 -19.26 -2.00
N TYR A 70 -12.35 -19.70 -1.96
CA TYR A 70 -11.20 -18.94 -2.37
C TYR A 70 -10.20 -19.80 -3.12
N THR A 71 -9.87 -19.42 -4.34
CA THR A 71 -8.77 -20.02 -5.10
C THR A 71 -7.54 -19.14 -4.95
N LYS A 72 -6.55 -19.63 -4.21
CA LYS A 72 -5.26 -18.96 -4.07
C LYS A 72 -4.48 -19.09 -5.37
N THR A 73 -4.06 -17.96 -5.93
CA THR A 73 -3.04 -17.91 -6.99
C THR A 73 -1.65 -17.84 -6.37
N ASP A 74 -0.60 -18.09 -7.15
CA ASP A 74 0.77 -17.92 -6.68
C ASP A 74 0.97 -16.46 -6.25
N ASN A 75 1.62 -16.26 -5.11
CA ASN A 75 1.86 -14.96 -4.50
C ASN A 75 0.59 -14.15 -4.17
N ASP A 76 -0.52 -14.82 -3.89
CA ASP A 76 -1.73 -14.17 -3.45
C ASP A 76 -2.16 -14.71 -2.08
N ASN A 77 -2.62 -13.84 -1.21
CA ASN A 77 -3.25 -14.15 0.05
C ASN A 77 -4.51 -13.32 0.22
N ALA A 78 -5.43 -13.74 1.06
CA ALA A 78 -6.65 -13.01 1.27
C ALA A 78 -7.05 -12.93 2.74
N LEU A 79 -7.74 -11.84 3.08
CA LEU A 79 -8.42 -11.66 4.34
C LEU A 79 -9.93 -11.64 4.10
N THR A 80 -10.67 -12.36 4.93
CA THR A 80 -12.14 -12.25 4.98
C THR A 80 -12.51 -11.08 5.88
N VAL A 81 -13.39 -10.22 5.38
CA VAL A 81 -14.11 -9.24 6.20
C VAL A 81 -15.58 -9.60 6.15
N SER A 82 -16.15 -10.01 7.27
CA SER A 82 -17.52 -10.52 7.31
C SER A 82 -18.30 -10.03 8.52
N ALA A 83 -19.62 -9.90 8.32
CA ALA A 83 -20.59 -9.69 9.36
C ALA A 83 -21.79 -10.61 9.10
N VAL A 84 -22.24 -11.32 10.12
CA VAL A 84 -23.37 -12.25 10.04
C VAL A 84 -24.18 -12.15 11.32
N ASN A 85 -25.51 -12.14 11.19
CA ASN A 85 -26.40 -12.21 12.33
C ASN A 85 -27.25 -13.49 12.25
N PHE A 86 -27.16 -14.32 13.28
CA PHE A 86 -27.95 -15.53 13.45
C PHE A 86 -29.01 -15.39 14.56
N GLU A 87 -29.10 -14.21 15.19
CA GLU A 87 -30.01 -13.97 16.31
C GLU A 87 -31.30 -13.26 15.85
N GLY A 88 -32.40 -13.46 16.59
CA GLY A 88 -33.68 -12.80 16.36
C GLY A 88 -34.24 -13.11 14.97
N ASP A 89 -34.47 -12.08 14.15
CA ASP A 89 -34.98 -12.23 12.78
C ASP A 89 -33.83 -12.38 11.74
N GLY A 90 -32.60 -12.56 12.20
CA GLY A 90 -31.42 -12.74 11.36
C GLY A 90 -30.97 -11.49 10.61
N LYS A 91 -31.48 -10.31 10.96
CA LYS A 91 -31.20 -9.07 10.23
C LYS A 91 -30.34 -8.11 11.04
N PHE A 92 -29.58 -7.29 10.32
CA PHE A 92 -28.86 -6.15 10.88
C PHE A 92 -28.74 -5.02 9.88
N THR A 93 -28.34 -3.87 10.38
CA THR A 93 -28.08 -2.68 9.57
C THR A 93 -26.62 -2.29 9.72
N MET A 94 -25.95 -2.10 8.58
CA MET A 94 -24.62 -1.49 8.56
C MET A 94 -24.79 -0.01 8.21
N ALA A 95 -24.38 0.85 9.15
CA ALA A 95 -24.38 2.30 8.94
C ALA A 95 -23.21 2.72 8.05
N GLU A 96 -23.36 3.87 7.41
CA GLU A 96 -22.26 4.53 6.70
C GLU A 96 -21.05 4.74 7.61
N GLY A 97 -19.84 4.52 7.08
CA GLY A 97 -18.58 4.74 7.78
C GLY A 97 -17.55 3.64 7.52
N THR A 98 -16.49 3.66 8.34
CA THR A 98 -15.42 2.67 8.27
C THR A 98 -15.91 1.30 8.75
N ILE A 99 -15.69 0.28 7.92
CA ILE A 99 -15.96 -1.13 8.26
C ILE A 99 -14.75 -1.73 8.99
N VAL A 100 -13.57 -1.60 8.39
CA VAL A 100 -12.31 -2.09 8.95
C VAL A 100 -11.16 -1.24 8.46
N THR A 101 -10.18 -1.07 9.34
CA THR A 101 -8.88 -0.49 9.03
C THR A 101 -7.83 -1.60 9.16
N LEU A 102 -7.01 -1.77 8.13
CA LEU A 102 -5.94 -2.75 8.04
C LEU A 102 -4.62 -2.03 7.88
N THR A 103 -3.65 -2.35 8.73
CA THR A 103 -2.29 -1.82 8.58
C THR A 103 -1.41 -2.94 8.04
N PHE A 104 -0.76 -2.69 6.91
CA PHE A 104 0.26 -3.55 6.33
C PHE A 104 1.62 -2.88 6.44
N THR A 105 2.66 -3.68 6.67
CA THR A 105 4.05 -3.23 6.56
C THR A 105 4.62 -3.74 5.24
N ALA A 106 5.20 -2.85 4.44
CA ALA A 106 6.01 -3.23 3.30
C ALA A 106 7.24 -4.01 3.77
N LYS A 107 7.57 -5.11 3.11
CA LYS A 107 8.73 -5.90 3.51
C LYS A 107 10.02 -5.16 3.24
N GLU A 108 11.01 -5.34 4.12
CA GLU A 108 12.35 -4.73 4.00
C GLU A 108 13.08 -5.12 2.70
N ASP A 109 12.81 -6.32 2.20
CA ASP A 109 13.39 -6.88 0.97
C ASP A 109 12.49 -6.71 -0.27
N ALA A 110 11.39 -5.96 -0.16
CA ALA A 110 10.51 -5.69 -1.28
C ALA A 110 11.21 -4.75 -2.28
N ALA A 111 11.32 -5.21 -3.53
CA ALA A 111 12.01 -4.45 -4.57
C ALA A 111 11.25 -3.16 -4.93
N VAL A 112 12.01 -2.07 -5.12
CA VAL A 112 11.48 -0.79 -5.59
C VAL A 112 10.75 -0.96 -6.92
N GLY A 113 9.62 -0.29 -7.07
CA GLY A 113 8.73 -0.39 -8.23
C GLY A 113 7.77 -1.58 -8.18
N THR A 114 7.91 -2.51 -7.22
CA THR A 114 6.97 -3.61 -7.05
C THR A 114 5.62 -3.07 -6.55
N SER A 115 4.53 -3.58 -7.12
CA SER A 115 3.18 -3.26 -6.68
C SER A 115 2.73 -4.19 -5.56
N ALA A 116 2.29 -3.63 -4.44
CA ALA A 116 1.59 -4.33 -3.38
C ALA A 116 0.08 -4.45 -3.73
N GLY A 117 -0.25 -5.03 -4.88
CA GLY A 117 -1.61 -5.07 -5.40
C GLY A 117 -2.62 -5.54 -4.35
N PHE A 118 -3.57 -4.66 -4.02
CA PHE A 118 -4.71 -4.99 -3.18
C PHE A 118 -5.94 -5.11 -4.06
N ALA A 119 -6.70 -6.17 -3.91
CA ALA A 119 -7.94 -6.35 -4.65
C ALA A 119 -9.10 -6.65 -3.72
N LEU A 120 -10.24 -6.02 -3.97
CA LEU A 120 -11.46 -6.21 -3.20
C LEU A 120 -12.45 -7.07 -4.01
N THR A 121 -12.80 -8.22 -3.47
CA THR A 121 -13.79 -9.12 -4.08
C THR A 121 -15.02 -9.24 -3.19
N LYS A 122 -16.19 -8.91 -3.73
CA LYS A 122 -17.46 -9.16 -3.07
C LYS A 122 -17.80 -10.64 -3.12
N MET A 123 -18.05 -11.24 -1.96
CA MET A 123 -18.47 -12.63 -1.84
C MET A 123 -19.98 -12.75 -1.61
N ALA A 124 -20.51 -12.03 -0.62
CA ALA A 124 -21.92 -12.06 -0.30
C ALA A 124 -22.41 -10.77 0.35
N VAL A 125 -23.53 -10.26 -0.09
CA VAL A 125 -24.36 -9.32 0.67
C VAL A 125 -25.81 -9.83 0.54
N CYS A 126 -26.27 -10.54 1.56
CA CYS A 126 -27.55 -11.24 1.54
C CYS A 126 -28.59 -10.52 2.36
N ASP A 127 -29.86 -10.63 1.94
CA ASP A 127 -31.00 -10.28 2.76
C ASP A 127 -31.35 -11.41 3.74
N SER A 128 -32.50 -11.31 4.43
CA SER A 128 -32.98 -12.30 5.37
C SER A 128 -33.35 -13.65 4.75
N THR A 129 -33.34 -13.76 3.43
CA THR A 129 -33.56 -15.04 2.72
C THR A 129 -32.27 -15.76 2.39
N PHE A 130 -31.12 -15.16 2.76
CA PHE A 130 -29.76 -15.65 2.48
C PHE A 130 -29.47 -15.82 0.97
N VAL A 131 -30.21 -15.10 0.13
CA VAL A 131 -29.92 -15.06 -1.29
C VAL A 131 -28.77 -14.08 -1.55
N ASN A 132 -27.70 -14.61 -2.15
CA ASN A 132 -26.56 -13.79 -2.52
C ASN A 132 -26.97 -12.73 -3.54
N ASP A 133 -26.47 -11.50 -3.37
CA ASP A 133 -26.76 -10.34 -4.22
C ASP A 133 -28.21 -9.83 -4.18
N ALA A 134 -29.05 -10.29 -3.23
CA ALA A 134 -30.38 -9.72 -3.02
C ALA A 134 -30.31 -8.21 -2.68
N VAL A 135 -29.17 -7.75 -2.12
CA VAL A 135 -28.92 -6.36 -1.82
C VAL A 135 -27.91 -5.77 -2.81
N ALA A 136 -28.36 -4.83 -3.61
CA ALA A 136 -27.49 -4.15 -4.58
C ALA A 136 -26.45 -3.25 -3.88
N VAL A 137 -25.18 -3.58 -4.05
CA VAL A 137 -24.04 -2.81 -3.54
C VAL A 137 -23.03 -2.59 -4.67
N LYS A 138 -22.55 -1.37 -4.81
CA LYS A 138 -21.45 -1.05 -5.74
C LYS A 138 -20.11 -1.28 -5.02
N THR A 139 -19.20 -1.97 -5.67
CA THR A 139 -17.79 -2.06 -5.24
C THR A 139 -16.97 -1.07 -6.05
N ALA A 140 -16.17 -0.24 -5.39
CA ALA A 140 -15.25 0.68 -6.04
C ALA A 140 -13.98 -0.05 -6.49
N ASP A 141 -13.19 0.60 -7.35
CA ASP A 141 -11.89 0.11 -7.76
C ASP A 141 -10.96 -0.03 -6.54
N SER A 142 -10.04 -0.98 -6.64
CA SER A 142 -9.09 -1.28 -5.57
C SER A 142 -7.85 -0.41 -5.67
N PRO A 143 -7.23 -0.03 -4.54
CA PRO A 143 -6.03 0.78 -4.55
C PRO A 143 -4.82 -0.03 -5.02
N VAL A 144 -3.87 0.67 -5.64
CA VAL A 144 -2.55 0.15 -5.95
C VAL A 144 -1.54 0.92 -5.10
N VAL A 145 -0.70 0.19 -4.37
CA VAL A 145 0.40 0.75 -3.59
C VAL A 145 1.70 0.25 -4.18
N THR A 146 2.62 1.14 -4.50
CA THR A 146 3.92 0.80 -5.08
C THR A 146 5.01 0.95 -4.03
N ILE A 147 5.96 0.02 -4.01
CA ILE A 147 7.17 0.16 -3.19
C ILE A 147 8.04 1.25 -3.79
N GLY A 148 8.19 2.34 -3.04
CA GLY A 148 9.04 3.47 -3.40
C GLY A 148 10.48 3.24 -2.97
N SER A 149 11.40 4.01 -3.55
CA SER A 149 12.78 4.04 -3.09
C SER A 149 12.90 4.73 -1.72
N ASN A 150 13.77 4.23 -0.87
CA ASN A 150 14.21 4.89 0.37
C ASN A 150 15.19 6.04 0.09
N VAL A 151 15.51 6.25 -1.16
CA VAL A 151 16.59 7.12 -1.57
C VAL A 151 16.19 8.59 -1.44
N LEU A 152 16.84 9.29 -0.55
CA LEU A 152 16.90 10.76 -0.56
C LEU A 152 17.83 11.17 -1.70
N LEU A 153 17.28 11.82 -2.72
CA LEU A 153 18.08 12.26 -3.86
C LEU A 153 19.23 13.18 -3.39
N GLY A 154 20.45 12.82 -3.75
CA GLY A 154 21.66 13.48 -3.30
C GLY A 154 22.33 12.90 -2.05
N ASP A 155 21.62 12.07 -1.26
CA ASP A 155 22.17 11.35 -0.11
C ASP A 155 22.66 9.96 -0.56
N VAL A 156 23.86 9.92 -1.11
CA VAL A 156 24.44 8.72 -1.74
C VAL A 156 24.96 7.73 -0.70
N ASN A 157 25.38 8.23 0.46
CA ASN A 157 25.89 7.39 1.55
C ASN A 157 24.79 6.86 2.47
N GLY A 158 23.55 7.43 2.40
CA GLY A 158 22.38 6.99 3.16
C GLY A 158 22.38 7.41 4.63
N ASP A 159 23.13 8.48 4.99
CA ASP A 159 23.22 8.95 6.39
C ASP A 159 22.13 9.97 6.77
N GLY A 160 21.29 10.35 5.81
CA GLY A 160 20.19 11.31 5.99
C GLY A 160 20.58 12.76 5.77
N ALA A 161 21.83 13.05 5.39
CA ALA A 161 22.30 14.37 5.03
C ALA A 161 22.75 14.41 3.55
N ILE A 162 22.67 15.57 2.92
CA ILE A 162 23.23 15.76 1.58
C ILE A 162 24.42 16.70 1.75
N ASP A 163 25.63 16.14 1.62
CA ASP A 163 26.85 16.90 1.87
C ASP A 163 28.01 16.56 0.89
N ASN A 164 29.22 17.00 1.23
CA ASN A 164 30.38 16.77 0.38
C ASN A 164 30.88 15.32 0.37
N LEU A 165 30.45 14.48 1.31
CA LEU A 165 30.77 13.05 1.31
C LEU A 165 30.04 12.34 0.18
N ASP A 166 28.78 12.73 -0.07
CA ASP A 166 27.97 12.20 -1.18
C ASP A 166 28.56 12.60 -2.52
N ALA A 167 28.86 13.87 -2.69
CA ALA A 167 29.53 14.36 -3.90
C ALA A 167 30.87 13.63 -4.16
N ASN A 168 31.61 13.33 -3.10
CA ASN A 168 32.87 12.58 -3.19
C ASN A 168 32.64 11.12 -3.59
N MET A 169 31.55 10.49 -3.10
CA MET A 169 31.20 9.14 -3.50
C MET A 169 30.88 9.05 -4.99
N VAL A 170 30.09 9.99 -5.53
CA VAL A 170 29.77 10.06 -6.96
C VAL A 170 31.04 10.29 -7.78
N TYR A 171 31.91 11.22 -7.35
CA TYR A 171 33.18 11.47 -8.01
C TYR A 171 34.08 10.22 -8.08
N ARG A 172 34.18 9.47 -6.97
CA ARG A 172 34.96 8.22 -6.91
C ARG A 172 34.37 7.11 -7.76
N TYR A 173 33.04 7.02 -7.84
CA TYR A 173 32.35 6.09 -8.71
C TYR A 173 32.64 6.38 -10.18
N ASP A 174 32.48 7.63 -10.62
CA ASP A 174 32.74 8.06 -11.98
C ASP A 174 34.22 7.81 -12.42
N ASN A 175 35.15 7.89 -11.47
CA ASN A 175 36.58 7.58 -11.72
C ASN A 175 36.91 6.07 -11.54
N GLY A 176 35.90 5.19 -11.33
CA GLY A 176 36.10 3.74 -11.22
C GLY A 176 36.81 3.29 -9.93
N VAL A 177 36.83 4.14 -8.89
CA VAL A 177 37.50 3.87 -7.60
C VAL A 177 36.62 3.02 -6.68
N ILE A 178 35.28 3.19 -6.76
CA ILE A 178 34.27 2.44 -5.99
C ILE A 178 33.15 1.98 -6.90
N THR A 179 32.36 1.03 -6.40
CA THR A 179 31.06 0.65 -6.97
C THR A 179 29.95 1.18 -6.07
N LEU A 180 28.80 1.54 -6.64
CA LEU A 180 27.61 1.93 -5.92
C LEU A 180 26.56 0.82 -6.07
N THR A 181 25.70 0.66 -5.05
CA THR A 181 24.49 -0.18 -5.13
C THR A 181 23.42 0.50 -5.97
N ASP A 182 22.36 -0.22 -6.34
CA ASP A 182 21.25 0.34 -7.13
C ASP A 182 20.58 1.53 -6.42
N ASP A 183 20.40 1.47 -5.10
CA ASP A 183 19.85 2.59 -4.32
C ASP A 183 20.81 3.79 -4.30
N GLN A 184 22.11 3.56 -4.18
CA GLN A 184 23.11 4.61 -4.24
C GLN A 184 23.20 5.26 -5.63
N LEU A 185 23.07 4.47 -6.69
CA LEU A 185 22.98 4.99 -8.07
C LEU A 185 21.72 5.85 -8.26
N ALA A 186 20.59 5.41 -7.71
CA ALA A 186 19.35 6.18 -7.75
C ALA A 186 19.42 7.48 -6.93
N ALA A 187 20.20 7.50 -5.82
CA ALA A 187 20.47 8.71 -5.04
C ALA A 187 21.38 9.67 -5.77
N ALA A 188 22.32 9.13 -6.55
CA ALA A 188 23.41 9.86 -7.15
C ALA A 188 23.01 10.59 -8.45
N ASP A 189 22.04 10.08 -9.21
CA ASP A 189 21.54 10.69 -10.46
C ASP A 189 20.63 11.88 -10.14
N VAL A 190 21.23 12.98 -9.71
CA VAL A 190 20.49 14.15 -9.23
C VAL A 190 19.98 15.06 -10.35
N ASN A 191 20.48 14.85 -11.58
CA ASN A 191 20.01 15.58 -12.76
C ASN A 191 18.97 14.80 -13.58
N GLY A 192 18.78 13.48 -13.29
CA GLY A 192 17.79 12.63 -13.90
C GLY A 192 18.08 12.25 -15.36
N ASP A 193 19.37 12.33 -15.81
CA ASP A 193 19.76 12.02 -17.17
C ASP A 193 20.03 10.50 -17.40
N GLY A 194 19.95 9.70 -16.36
CA GLY A 194 20.17 8.25 -16.37
C GLY A 194 21.65 7.85 -16.28
N SER A 195 22.56 8.80 -16.03
CA SER A 195 23.99 8.55 -15.98
C SER A 195 24.62 9.19 -14.73
N VAL A 196 25.15 8.38 -13.82
CA VAL A 196 25.86 8.90 -12.63
C VAL A 196 27.30 9.26 -12.97
N ASN A 197 27.64 10.55 -12.86
CA ASN A 197 28.94 11.08 -13.27
C ASN A 197 29.31 12.38 -12.52
N ASN A 198 30.40 13.04 -12.97
CA ASN A 198 30.88 14.27 -12.36
C ASN A 198 29.91 15.47 -12.41
N LEU A 199 28.90 15.45 -13.30
CA LEU A 199 27.88 16.51 -13.34
C LEU A 199 27.00 16.40 -12.09
N ASP A 200 26.62 15.19 -11.70
CA ASP A 200 25.86 14.93 -10.48
C ASP A 200 26.66 15.27 -9.23
N ALA A 201 27.93 14.84 -9.17
CA ALA A 201 28.83 15.20 -8.08
C ALA A 201 28.93 16.72 -7.89
N ASN A 202 29.03 17.47 -9.00
CA ASN A 202 29.04 18.91 -8.96
C ASN A 202 27.73 19.52 -8.48
N GLU A 203 26.60 18.93 -8.90
CA GLU A 203 25.28 19.42 -8.50
C GLU A 203 25.01 19.18 -7.02
N ILE A 204 25.37 17.99 -6.47
CA ILE A 204 25.33 17.70 -5.04
C ILE A 204 26.19 18.68 -4.25
N TYR A 205 27.44 18.93 -4.70
CA TYR A 205 28.35 19.87 -4.07
C TYR A 205 27.80 21.31 -4.07
N ARG A 206 27.16 21.74 -5.17
CA ARG A 206 26.52 23.06 -5.26
C ARG A 206 25.32 23.18 -4.35
N PHE A 207 24.53 22.10 -4.21
CA PHE A 207 23.40 22.05 -3.27
C PHE A 207 23.89 22.18 -1.83
N TYR A 208 24.88 21.39 -1.44
CA TYR A 208 25.51 21.47 -0.12
C TYR A 208 26.02 22.87 0.23
N ASN A 209 26.63 23.54 -0.73
CA ASN A 209 27.14 24.90 -0.52
C ASN A 209 26.09 26.00 -0.66
N GLY A 210 24.82 25.67 -0.81
CA GLY A 210 23.74 26.63 -0.96
C GLY A 210 23.77 27.45 -2.25
N VAL A 211 24.49 27.00 -3.27
CA VAL A 211 24.56 27.64 -4.60
C VAL A 211 23.28 27.35 -5.39
N ILE A 212 22.68 26.17 -5.17
CA ILE A 212 21.37 25.79 -5.67
C ILE A 212 20.52 25.32 -4.49
N THR A 213 19.20 25.43 -4.61
CA THR A 213 18.22 25.03 -3.57
C THR A 213 17.39 23.82 -3.97
N ALA A 214 17.57 23.32 -5.18
CA ALA A 214 16.93 22.12 -5.71
C ALA A 214 17.81 21.53 -6.80
N PHE A 215 17.69 20.21 -7.01
CA PHE A 215 18.32 19.49 -8.11
C PHE A 215 17.55 19.70 -9.42
N SER A 216 18.24 19.49 -10.55
CA SER A 216 17.68 19.71 -11.89
C SER A 216 16.99 18.49 -12.48
N VAL A 217 16.46 17.62 -11.66
CA VAL A 217 15.72 16.42 -12.11
C VAL A 217 14.67 16.80 -13.15
N SER A 218 14.73 16.21 -14.32
CA SER A 218 13.86 16.47 -15.47
C SER A 218 12.73 15.41 -15.58
#